data_47cb3a534def9ac0f04af7d0232780e1
#
_entry.id   47cb3a534def9ac0f04af7d0232780e1
#
_cell.length_a   1.000
_cell.length_b   1.000
_cell.length_c   1.000
_cell.angle_alpha   90.00
_cell.angle_beta   90.00
_cell.angle_gamma   90.00
#
_symmetry.space_group_name_H-M   'P 1'
#
loop_
_entity.id
_entity.type
_entity.pdbx_description
1 polymer ?
#
loop_
_entity_poly.entity_id
_entity_poly.type
_entity_poly.pdbx_seq_one_letter_code
_entity_poly.pdbx_strand_id
1 'polypeptide(L)'
;MYRDDTAENGNFGAFTTNRTANAAKAMGCSSVIIGHCEERRDKAGILEEAGVTDEDAIGRLLNQEIKAAIQAGLTVLYCIGETAGEQEHWQEVLKSQLETGLKDVDKEKVVIAYEPIWAIGPGKTPPDEAYITKIGYLY
;
A
#
# COMPACT_ATOMS: atom_id res chain seq x y z
N MET A 1 5.30 3.60 -8.30
CA MET A 1 4.25 4.65 -8.53
C MET A 1 4.39 5.85 -7.58
N TYR A 2 5.44 5.88 -6.76
CA TYR A 2 5.68 6.94 -5.76
C TYR A 2 5.74 8.34 -6.35
N ARG A 3 6.28 8.47 -7.54
CA ARG A 3 6.47 9.75 -8.25
C ARG A 3 5.89 9.65 -9.65
N ASP A 4 5.12 10.64 -10.07
CA ASP A 4 4.59 10.75 -11.41
C ASP A 4 4.94 12.14 -12.01
N ASP A 5 6.10 12.21 -12.62
CA ASP A 5 6.57 13.44 -13.25
C ASP A 5 5.71 13.85 -14.47
N THR A 6 4.87 12.94 -14.97
CA THR A 6 3.95 13.23 -16.08
C THR A 6 2.65 13.90 -15.61
N ALA A 7 2.42 13.97 -14.29
CA ALA A 7 1.24 14.61 -13.72
C ALA A 7 1.29 16.15 -13.84
N GLU A 8 2.48 16.73 -13.94
CA GLU A 8 2.65 18.17 -14.08
C GLU A 8 2.34 18.63 -15.52
N ASN A 9 1.52 19.67 -15.62
CA ASN A 9 1.13 20.20 -16.91
C ASN A 9 2.35 20.78 -17.68
N GLY A 10 2.56 20.31 -18.90
CA GLY A 10 3.68 20.72 -19.74
C GLY A 10 4.98 19.95 -19.50
N ASN A 11 4.97 18.94 -18.66
CA ASN A 11 6.13 18.09 -18.45
C ASN A 11 6.16 16.95 -19.48
N PHE A 12 7.15 16.97 -20.37
CA PHE A 12 7.32 15.99 -21.44
C PHE A 12 8.68 15.32 -21.33
N GLY A 13 8.75 14.06 -21.75
CA GLY A 13 10.02 13.37 -21.84
C GLY A 13 9.90 11.86 -21.67
N ALA A 14 11.04 11.18 -21.83
CA ALA A 14 11.17 9.75 -21.55
C ALA A 14 11.48 9.55 -20.07
N PHE A 15 10.46 9.36 -19.25
CA PHE A 15 10.60 9.07 -17.83
C PHE A 15 10.80 7.56 -17.65
N THR A 16 11.97 7.15 -17.19
CA THR A 16 12.41 5.74 -17.20
C THR A 16 12.53 5.09 -15.82
N THR A 17 12.25 5.83 -14.74
CA THR A 17 12.53 5.35 -13.38
C THR A 17 11.48 4.43 -12.81
N ASN A 18 10.21 4.69 -12.99
CA ASN A 18 9.11 3.93 -12.41
C ASN A 18 7.90 3.88 -13.36
N ARG A 19 7.01 2.94 -13.10
CA ARG A 19 5.69 2.97 -13.73
C ARG A 19 4.86 4.05 -13.06
N THR A 20 4.45 5.05 -13.83
CA THR A 20 3.63 6.13 -13.32
C THR A 20 2.15 5.75 -13.28
N ALA A 21 1.38 6.42 -12.43
CA ALA A 21 -0.06 6.23 -12.35
C ALA A 21 -0.76 6.60 -13.66
N ASN A 22 -0.33 7.68 -14.30
CA ASN A 22 -0.85 8.09 -15.61
C ASN A 22 -0.56 7.07 -16.71
N ALA A 23 0.62 6.43 -16.70
CA ALA A 23 0.92 5.36 -17.65
C ALA A 23 0.00 4.15 -17.46
N ALA A 24 -0.27 3.73 -16.22
CA ALA A 24 -1.22 2.68 -15.92
C ALA A 24 -2.63 3.03 -16.43
N LYS A 25 -3.07 4.25 -16.20
CA LYS A 25 -4.35 4.78 -16.72
C LYS A 25 -4.41 4.75 -18.24
N ALA A 26 -3.35 5.20 -18.90
CA ALA A 26 -3.25 5.22 -20.37
C ALA A 26 -3.28 3.81 -20.98
N MET A 27 -2.77 2.81 -20.25
CA MET A 27 -2.86 1.39 -20.65
C MET A 27 -4.24 0.76 -20.40
N GLY A 28 -5.19 1.49 -19.87
CA GLY A 28 -6.56 1.02 -19.64
C GLY A 28 -6.81 0.44 -18.25
N CYS A 29 -5.89 0.60 -17.31
CA CYS A 29 -6.14 0.19 -15.93
C CYS A 29 -7.24 1.07 -15.31
N SER A 30 -8.15 0.45 -14.56
CA SER A 30 -9.17 1.13 -13.77
C SER A 30 -8.81 1.19 -12.28
N SER A 31 -7.95 0.28 -11.84
CA SER A 31 -7.54 0.14 -10.45
C SER A 31 -6.08 -0.31 -10.33
N VAL A 32 -5.52 -0.12 -9.15
CA VAL A 32 -4.15 -0.54 -8.81
C VAL A 32 -4.13 -1.14 -7.40
N ILE A 33 -3.20 -2.07 -7.17
CA ILE A 33 -2.92 -2.63 -5.86
C ILE A 33 -1.72 -1.90 -5.30
N ILE A 34 -1.82 -1.39 -4.07
CA ILE A 34 -0.76 -0.67 -3.37
C ILE A 34 -0.64 -1.21 -1.94
N GLY A 35 0.58 -1.37 -1.46
CA GLY A 35 0.87 -1.80 -0.10
C GLY A 35 0.83 -3.30 0.13
N HIS A 36 0.83 -4.12 -0.93
CA HIS A 36 0.96 -5.57 -0.80
C HIS A 36 2.22 -5.95 -0.02
N CYS A 37 2.21 -7.08 0.66
CA CYS A 37 3.32 -7.49 1.54
C CYS A 37 4.68 -7.54 0.83
N GLU A 38 4.71 -7.89 -0.45
CA GLU A 38 5.94 -7.88 -1.25
C GLU A 38 6.46 -6.47 -1.48
N GLU A 39 5.59 -5.52 -1.79
CA GLU A 39 5.95 -4.13 -1.95
C GLU A 39 6.47 -3.52 -0.64
N ARG A 40 5.81 -3.81 0.49
CA ARG A 40 6.28 -3.38 1.81
C ARG A 40 7.65 -3.93 2.14
N ARG A 41 7.89 -5.22 1.84
CA ARG A 41 9.19 -5.87 2.05
C ARG A 41 10.30 -5.26 1.20
N ASP A 42 10.03 -4.98 -0.07
CA ASP A 42 10.95 -4.30 -0.97
C ASP A 42 11.34 -2.92 -0.44
N LYS A 43 10.34 -2.11 -0.06
CA LYS A 43 10.58 -0.78 0.52
C LYS A 43 11.36 -0.88 1.85
N ALA A 44 11.02 -1.85 2.70
CA ALA A 44 11.74 -2.07 3.96
C ALA A 44 13.22 -2.38 3.71
N GLY A 45 13.54 -3.25 2.77
CA GLY A 45 14.92 -3.57 2.41
C GLY A 45 15.70 -2.36 1.89
N ILE A 46 15.09 -1.53 1.06
CA ILE A 46 15.71 -0.29 0.55
C ILE A 46 15.98 0.70 1.69
N LEU A 47 15.02 0.88 2.59
CA LEU A 47 15.15 1.80 3.74
C LEU A 47 16.21 1.31 4.73
N GLU A 48 16.27 0.00 4.98
CA GLU A 48 17.28 -0.63 5.83
C GLU A 48 18.69 -0.42 5.26
N GLU A 49 18.89 -0.66 3.98
CA GLU A 49 20.16 -0.41 3.29
C GLU A 49 20.56 1.06 3.36
N ALA A 50 19.60 1.97 3.31
CA ALA A 50 19.82 3.40 3.45
C ALA A 50 20.02 3.87 4.91
N GLY A 51 19.93 2.97 5.89
CA GLY A 51 20.07 3.28 7.32
C GLY A 51 18.88 4.05 7.90
N VAL A 52 17.70 3.97 7.29
CA VAL A 52 16.47 4.60 7.79
C VAL A 52 15.79 3.67 8.78
N THR A 53 15.56 4.16 10.00
CA THR A 53 14.92 3.41 11.10
C THR A 53 13.52 3.90 11.45
N ASP A 54 12.95 4.79 10.64
CA ASP A 54 11.62 5.34 10.83
C ASP A 54 10.54 4.31 10.43
N GLU A 55 9.80 3.80 11.41
CA GLU A 55 8.78 2.77 11.22
C GLU A 55 7.60 3.23 10.34
N ASP A 56 7.31 4.54 10.32
CA ASP A 56 6.23 5.11 9.51
C ASP A 56 6.65 5.45 8.07
N ALA A 57 7.93 5.31 7.74
CA ALA A 57 8.45 5.70 6.43
C ALA A 57 7.75 4.96 5.28
N ILE A 58 7.53 3.65 5.41
CA ILE A 58 6.83 2.85 4.40
C ILE A 58 5.40 3.36 4.21
N GLY A 59 4.67 3.62 5.29
CA GLY A 59 3.31 4.14 5.25
C GLY A 59 3.23 5.48 4.51
N ARG A 60 4.20 6.38 4.74
CA ARG A 60 4.27 7.67 4.03
C ARG A 60 4.58 7.51 2.55
N LEU A 61 5.46 6.58 2.18
CA LEU A 61 5.76 6.28 0.78
C LEU A 61 4.50 5.76 0.07
N LEU A 62 3.79 4.81 0.67
CA LEU A 62 2.55 4.27 0.13
C LEU A 62 1.45 5.33 0.04
N ASN A 63 1.37 6.24 1.00
CA ASN A 63 0.44 7.38 0.95
C ASN A 63 0.66 8.24 -0.30
N GLN A 64 1.91 8.52 -0.67
CA GLN A 64 2.21 9.26 -1.89
C GLN A 64 1.79 8.48 -3.15
N GLU A 65 2.00 7.17 -3.16
CA GLU A 65 1.56 6.32 -4.28
C GLU A 65 0.03 6.29 -4.43
N ILE A 66 -0.69 6.19 -3.30
CA ILE A 66 -2.16 6.24 -3.27
C ILE A 66 -2.66 7.57 -3.82
N LYS A 67 -2.09 8.69 -3.37
CA LYS A 67 -2.45 10.03 -3.87
C LYS A 67 -2.20 10.17 -5.37
N ALA A 68 -1.06 9.71 -5.87
CA ALA A 68 -0.74 9.72 -7.29
C ALA A 68 -1.72 8.87 -8.11
N ALA A 69 -2.10 7.69 -7.63
CA ALA A 69 -3.07 6.81 -8.27
C ALA A 69 -4.45 7.47 -8.37
N ILE A 70 -4.94 8.04 -7.28
CA ILE A 70 -6.24 8.72 -7.23
C ILE A 70 -6.23 9.95 -8.14
N GLN A 71 -5.15 10.74 -8.15
CA GLN A 71 -5.00 11.89 -9.04
C GLN A 71 -5.07 11.48 -10.51
N ALA A 72 -4.54 10.32 -10.87
CA ALA A 72 -4.65 9.76 -12.22
C ALA A 72 -6.03 9.17 -12.56
N GLY A 73 -6.97 9.17 -11.62
CA GLY A 73 -8.32 8.63 -11.78
C GLY A 73 -8.41 7.11 -11.64
N LEU A 74 -7.51 6.50 -10.86
CA LEU A 74 -7.54 5.07 -10.54
C LEU A 74 -8.21 4.84 -9.19
N THR A 75 -8.89 3.70 -9.06
CA THR A 75 -9.29 3.16 -7.76
C THR A 75 -8.12 2.40 -7.14
N VAL A 76 -7.92 2.52 -5.84
CA VAL A 76 -6.83 1.88 -5.13
C VAL A 76 -7.35 0.71 -4.31
N LEU A 77 -6.76 -0.47 -4.50
CA LEU A 77 -6.86 -1.58 -3.55
C LEU A 77 -5.67 -1.47 -2.61
N TYR A 78 -5.91 -0.95 -1.40
CA TYR A 78 -4.86 -0.73 -0.41
C TYR A 78 -4.74 -1.93 0.51
N CYS A 79 -3.60 -2.62 0.43
CA CYS A 79 -3.32 -3.81 1.24
C CYS A 79 -2.74 -3.42 2.59
N ILE A 80 -3.32 -3.98 3.63
CA ILE A 80 -2.87 -3.88 5.02
C ILE A 80 -2.79 -5.26 5.63
N GLY A 81 -1.89 -5.45 6.59
CA GLY A 81 -1.73 -6.73 7.27
C GLY A 81 -0.55 -6.72 8.22
N GLU A 82 -0.61 -7.60 9.20
CA GLU A 82 0.44 -7.82 10.18
C GLU A 82 1.27 -9.06 9.85
N THR A 83 2.52 -9.06 10.28
CA THR A 83 3.43 -10.21 10.25
C THR A 83 3.18 -11.15 11.44
N ALA A 84 3.83 -12.32 11.42
CA ALA A 84 3.74 -13.26 12.54
C ALA A 84 4.23 -12.66 13.88
N GLY A 85 5.25 -11.81 13.84
CA GLY A 85 5.78 -11.13 15.01
C GLY A 85 4.89 -10.02 15.56
N GLU A 86 3.95 -9.54 14.75
CA GLU A 86 3.05 -8.43 15.08
C GLU A 86 1.65 -8.89 15.50
N GLN A 87 1.36 -10.19 15.50
CA GLN A 87 0.02 -10.72 15.79
C GLN A 87 -0.53 -10.31 17.17
N GLU A 88 0.32 -10.14 18.17
CA GLU A 88 -0.10 -9.71 19.51
C GLU A 88 -0.52 -8.23 19.53
N HIS A 89 -0.02 -7.43 18.57
CA HIS A 89 -0.27 -5.99 18.44
C HIS A 89 -0.95 -5.63 17.11
N TRP A 90 -1.66 -6.58 16.51
CA TRP A 90 -2.26 -6.43 15.18
C TRP A 90 -3.12 -5.16 15.04
N GLN A 91 -3.86 -4.77 16.10
CA GLN A 91 -4.71 -3.57 16.07
C GLN A 91 -3.90 -2.29 15.89
N GLU A 92 -2.79 -2.16 16.60
CA GLU A 92 -1.90 -1.02 16.51
C GLU A 92 -1.24 -0.95 15.15
N VAL A 93 -0.79 -2.11 14.64
CA VAL A 93 -0.17 -2.23 13.31
C VAL A 93 -1.14 -1.80 12.21
N LEU A 94 -2.34 -2.40 12.17
CA LEU A 94 -3.32 -2.09 11.13
C LEU A 94 -3.81 -0.64 11.23
N LYS A 95 -4.00 -0.13 12.46
CA LYS A 95 -4.37 1.26 12.69
C LYS A 95 -3.29 2.21 12.15
N SER A 96 -2.03 1.98 12.48
CA SER A 96 -0.91 2.79 11.97
C SER A 96 -0.84 2.74 10.44
N GLN A 97 -0.98 1.57 9.84
CA GLN A 97 -0.98 1.43 8.38
C GLN A 97 -2.11 2.23 7.72
N LEU A 98 -3.30 2.24 8.30
CA LEU A 98 -4.43 3.02 7.80
C LEU A 98 -4.25 4.52 8.01
N GLU A 99 -3.90 4.94 9.22
CA GLU A 99 -3.75 6.36 9.56
C GLU A 99 -2.66 7.02 8.71
N THR A 100 -1.53 6.35 8.54
CA THR A 100 -0.41 6.88 7.75
C THR A 100 -0.68 6.79 6.25
N GLY A 101 -1.16 5.62 5.77
CA GLY A 101 -1.38 5.37 4.35
C GLY A 101 -2.55 6.17 3.77
N LEU A 102 -3.60 6.42 4.54
CA LEU A 102 -4.78 7.13 4.09
C LEU A 102 -4.87 8.59 4.56
N LYS A 103 -3.76 9.14 5.04
CA LYS A 103 -3.71 10.54 5.46
C LYS A 103 -4.00 11.47 4.28
N ASP A 104 -5.01 12.32 4.42
CA ASP A 104 -5.45 13.29 3.40
C ASP A 104 -5.78 12.64 2.04
N VAL A 105 -6.39 11.46 2.06
CA VAL A 105 -6.81 10.68 0.89
C VAL A 105 -8.32 10.69 0.77
N ASP A 106 -8.84 10.77 -0.47
CA ASP A 106 -10.24 10.53 -0.79
C ASP A 106 -10.56 9.03 -0.60
N LYS A 107 -11.15 8.68 0.52
CA LYS A 107 -11.44 7.30 0.92
C LYS A 107 -12.49 6.61 0.03
N GLU A 108 -13.31 7.37 -0.71
CA GLU A 108 -14.27 6.80 -1.67
C GLU A 108 -13.58 6.12 -2.87
N LYS A 109 -12.31 6.44 -3.09
CA LYS A 109 -11.47 5.85 -4.14
C LYS A 109 -10.61 4.69 -3.66
N VAL A 110 -10.77 4.27 -2.40
CA VAL A 110 -9.93 3.23 -1.78
C VAL A 110 -10.78 2.07 -1.30
N VAL A 111 -10.35 0.87 -1.65
CA VAL A 111 -10.86 -0.39 -1.09
C VAL A 111 -9.75 -0.98 -0.23
N ILE A 112 -10.06 -1.33 1.01
CA ILE A 112 -9.11 -1.98 1.91
C ILE A 112 -9.10 -3.48 1.65
N ALA A 113 -7.90 -4.02 1.45
CA ALA A 113 -7.65 -5.45 1.38
C ALA A 113 -6.82 -5.89 2.59
N TYR A 114 -7.43 -6.64 3.49
CA TYR A 114 -6.70 -7.23 4.60
C TYR A 114 -6.00 -8.50 4.15
N GLU A 115 -4.69 -8.56 4.36
CA GLU A 115 -3.85 -9.72 4.07
C GLU A 115 -3.05 -10.13 5.32
N PRO A 116 -3.42 -11.20 6.02
CA PRO A 116 -2.61 -11.71 7.13
C PRO A 116 -1.30 -12.26 6.60
N ILE A 117 -0.22 -11.47 6.68
CA ILE A 117 1.09 -11.79 6.05
C ILE A 117 1.64 -13.13 6.57
N TRP A 118 1.37 -13.45 7.83
CA TRP A 118 1.76 -14.72 8.45
C TRP A 118 1.08 -15.94 7.81
N ALA A 119 -0.05 -15.77 7.13
CA ALA A 119 -0.83 -16.83 6.50
C ALA A 119 -0.62 -16.92 4.98
N ILE A 120 0.19 -16.02 4.38
CA ILE A 120 0.42 -15.97 2.94
C ILE A 120 1.63 -16.84 2.58
N GLY A 121 1.46 -17.66 1.55
CA GLY A 121 2.52 -18.47 0.94
C GLY A 121 2.27 -19.97 1.01
N PRO A 122 3.05 -20.77 0.29
CA PRO A 122 2.93 -22.23 0.28
C PRO A 122 3.08 -22.84 1.67
N GLY A 123 2.17 -23.74 2.03
CA GLY A 123 2.19 -24.46 3.31
C GLY A 123 1.74 -23.66 4.53
N LYS A 124 1.23 -22.45 4.34
CA LYS A 124 0.63 -21.65 5.42
C LYS A 124 -0.82 -22.04 5.64
N THR A 125 -1.26 -21.90 6.88
CA THR A 125 -2.67 -22.13 7.26
C THR A 125 -3.41 -20.79 7.20
N PRO A 126 -4.51 -20.69 6.44
CA PRO A 126 -5.35 -19.49 6.44
C PRO A 126 -5.90 -19.20 7.83
N PRO A 127 -6.17 -17.92 8.16
CA PRO A 127 -6.89 -17.57 9.37
C PRO A 127 -8.30 -18.17 9.35
N ASP A 128 -8.82 -18.49 10.52
CA ASP A 128 -10.20 -18.95 10.66
C ASP A 128 -11.22 -17.81 10.52
N GLU A 129 -12.48 -18.16 10.39
CA GLU A 129 -13.59 -17.21 10.25
C GLU A 129 -13.67 -16.24 11.45
N ALA A 130 -13.40 -16.74 12.65
CA ALA A 130 -13.45 -15.93 13.86
C ALA A 130 -12.37 -14.83 13.85
N TYR A 131 -11.18 -15.16 13.36
CA TYR A 131 -10.09 -14.18 13.21
C TYR A 131 -10.43 -13.12 12.16
N ILE A 132 -10.91 -13.52 10.99
CA ILE A 132 -11.32 -12.59 9.93
C ILE A 132 -12.46 -11.68 10.38
N THR A 133 -13.46 -12.24 11.06
CA THR A 133 -14.58 -11.47 11.61
C THR A 133 -14.11 -10.45 12.65
N LYS A 134 -13.18 -10.83 13.52
CA LYS A 134 -12.57 -9.93 14.51
C LYS A 134 -11.87 -8.74 13.85
N ILE A 135 -11.16 -8.95 12.75
CA ILE A 135 -10.52 -7.88 11.98
C ILE A 135 -11.58 -6.99 11.31
N GLY A 136 -12.61 -7.58 10.71
CA GLY A 136 -13.68 -6.86 10.02
C GLY A 136 -14.45 -5.87 10.90
N TYR A 137 -14.51 -6.08 12.20
CA TYR A 137 -15.13 -5.12 13.14
C TYR A 137 -14.26 -3.88 13.45
N LEU A 138 -13.03 -3.84 12.97
CA LEU A 138 -12.14 -2.69 13.16
C LEU A 138 -12.41 -1.55 12.16
N TYR A 139 -13.12 -1.86 11.09
CA TYR A 139 -13.41 -1.00 9.95
C TYR A 139 -14.92 -0.93 9.69
#